data_d16e963ec1e5b91c4eaf6872093fcfd8
#
_entry.id   d16e963ec1e5b91c4eaf6872093fcfd8
#
_cell.length_a   1.000
_cell.length_b   1.000
_cell.length_c   1.000
_cell.angle_alpha   90.00
_cell.angle_beta   90.00
_cell.angle_gamma   90.00
#
_symmetry.space_group_name_H-M   'P 1'
#
loop_
_entity.id
_entity.type
_entity.pdbx_description
1 polymer ?
#
loop_
_entity_poly.entity_id
_entity_poly.type
_entity_poly.pdbx_seq_one_letter_code
_entity_poly.pdbx_strand_id
1 'polypeptide(L)'
;MRTVGAIVVNRNDGYKDFERGIIHFRSMIDTFDEVFYIDWNSPSGSFLWEIKDELPKTGKLKHIIIPPSIATVLTHNDPRAQQCNEAVSRNIGIRRLSTDFIVSTNLDIIAPKREELNKLIDEMGSESFVTVSRREAPKDIVYGYGKDKWRELRDELCNTIPERHFPTKVTPNDDYSMINCCGDFQIAHSKVWHWIRGFEESMLYQCFCDTNVQKKAAINSFRLAVAYQPALFHMEHGAYYVKEDGTRVSDPTNKGAFKGEAKAYNDAWKYVEFFNETDNDEDWGLGSTEIEYEIY
;
A
#
# COMPACT_ATOMS: atom_id res chain seq x y z
N MET A 1 -2.38 -6.08 -24.40
CA MET A 1 -2.01 -6.55 -23.06
C MET A 1 -2.42 -5.45 -22.10
N ARG A 2 -3.08 -5.78 -20.98
CA ARG A 2 -3.52 -4.79 -20.00
C ARG A 2 -2.32 -4.27 -19.23
N THR A 3 -2.28 -2.97 -18.98
CA THR A 3 -1.22 -2.33 -18.20
C THR A 3 -1.57 -2.28 -16.71
N VAL A 4 -0.58 -2.45 -15.86
CA VAL A 4 -0.75 -2.47 -14.40
C VAL A 4 0.29 -1.58 -13.75
N GLY A 5 -0.19 -0.59 -12.99
CA GLY A 5 0.65 0.27 -12.18
C GLY A 5 0.54 -0.04 -10.70
N ALA A 6 1.54 0.35 -9.95
CA ALA A 6 1.54 0.21 -8.51
C ALA A 6 1.93 1.49 -7.78
N ILE A 7 1.39 1.64 -6.57
CA ILE A 7 1.73 2.73 -5.66
C ILE A 7 2.27 2.16 -4.38
N VAL A 8 3.39 2.71 -3.97
CA VAL A 8 4.06 2.43 -2.70
C VAL A 8 4.24 3.73 -1.95
N VAL A 9 3.89 3.74 -0.69
CA VAL A 9 4.06 4.90 0.19
C VAL A 9 5.03 4.56 1.30
N ASN A 10 5.92 5.47 1.62
CA ASN A 10 6.81 5.33 2.75
C ASN A 10 7.19 6.69 3.34
N ARG A 11 7.63 6.64 4.59
CA ARG A 11 8.34 7.72 5.28
C ARG A 11 9.62 7.17 5.89
N ASN A 12 10.74 7.79 5.55
CA ASN A 12 12.02 7.38 6.11
C ASN A 12 12.33 8.12 7.42
N ASP A 13 12.15 7.45 8.54
CA ASP A 13 12.51 7.91 9.89
C ASP A 13 13.88 7.40 10.35
N GLY A 14 14.80 7.15 9.41
CA GLY A 14 16.09 6.53 9.69
C GLY A 14 16.08 5.00 9.60
N TYR A 15 15.06 4.44 8.97
CA TYR A 15 14.99 3.03 8.63
C TYR A 15 16.11 2.64 7.66
N LYS A 16 16.87 1.60 8.00
CA LYS A 16 18.09 1.21 7.29
C LYS A 16 18.07 -0.23 6.75
N ASP A 17 16.90 -0.83 6.61
CA ASP A 17 16.82 -2.15 5.98
C ASP A 17 16.83 -2.02 4.45
N PHE A 18 18.00 -1.65 3.93
CA PHE A 18 18.20 -1.40 2.50
C PHE A 18 18.01 -2.67 1.68
N GLU A 19 18.40 -3.82 2.20
CA GLU A 19 18.30 -5.09 1.50
C GLU A 19 16.84 -5.45 1.20
N ARG A 20 15.96 -5.34 2.19
CA ARG A 20 14.53 -5.56 2.02
C ARG A 20 13.92 -4.56 1.03
N GLY A 21 14.30 -3.28 1.12
CA GLY A 21 13.86 -2.27 0.17
C GLY A 21 14.29 -2.55 -1.27
N ILE A 22 15.53 -3.03 -1.46
CA ILE A 22 16.04 -3.42 -2.79
C ILE A 22 15.24 -4.62 -3.34
N ILE A 23 14.99 -5.64 -2.53
CA ILE A 23 14.16 -6.79 -2.89
C ILE A 23 12.76 -6.32 -3.32
N HIS A 24 12.14 -5.47 -2.51
CA HIS A 24 10.83 -4.89 -2.81
C HIS A 24 10.83 -4.19 -4.18
N PHE A 25 11.64 -3.15 -4.37
CA PHE A 25 11.62 -2.37 -5.60
C PHE A 25 12.02 -3.18 -6.85
N ARG A 26 12.98 -4.11 -6.73
CA ARG A 26 13.32 -5.01 -7.84
C ARG A 26 12.13 -5.87 -8.23
N SER A 27 11.37 -6.40 -7.27
CA SER A 27 10.17 -7.18 -7.55
C SER A 27 9.06 -6.32 -8.16
N MET A 28 8.88 -5.09 -7.69
CA MET A 28 7.90 -4.15 -8.25
C MET A 28 8.23 -3.78 -9.71
N ILE A 29 9.48 -3.42 -10.01
CA ILE A 29 9.93 -3.06 -11.36
C ILE A 29 9.78 -4.24 -12.33
N ASP A 30 10.00 -5.48 -11.86
CA ASP A 30 9.82 -6.71 -12.64
C ASP A 30 8.33 -6.96 -12.97
N THR A 31 7.45 -6.70 -12.04
CA THR A 31 6.03 -7.05 -12.12
C THR A 31 5.18 -5.99 -12.81
N PHE A 32 5.41 -4.71 -12.54
CA PHE A 32 4.55 -3.61 -12.96
C PHE A 32 5.08 -2.86 -14.19
N ASP A 33 4.16 -2.22 -14.93
CA ASP A 33 4.50 -1.37 -16.07
C ASP A 33 4.93 0.03 -15.60
N GLU A 34 4.37 0.48 -14.48
CA GLU A 34 4.63 1.76 -13.86
C GLU A 34 4.56 1.62 -12.33
N VAL A 35 5.48 2.24 -11.59
CA VAL A 35 5.50 2.24 -10.13
C VAL A 35 5.69 3.67 -9.64
N PHE A 36 4.75 4.18 -8.86
CA PHE A 36 4.94 5.41 -8.11
C PHE A 36 5.36 5.10 -6.67
N TYR A 37 6.50 5.61 -6.28
CA TYR A 37 6.95 5.67 -4.90
C TYR A 37 6.72 7.06 -4.35
N ILE A 38 5.86 7.16 -3.35
CA ILE A 38 5.54 8.42 -2.68
C ILE A 38 6.30 8.47 -1.36
N ASP A 39 7.26 9.36 -1.28
CA ASP A 39 8.06 9.62 -0.10
C ASP A 39 7.41 10.74 0.71
N TRP A 40 6.75 10.36 1.78
CA TRP A 40 5.98 11.28 2.59
C TRP A 40 6.81 11.85 3.74
N ASN A 41 7.12 13.16 3.70
CA ASN A 41 7.66 13.90 4.84
C ASN A 41 8.84 13.20 5.55
N SER A 42 9.79 12.69 4.80
CA SER A 42 10.93 11.92 5.32
C SER A 42 11.98 12.83 5.97
N PRO A 43 12.17 12.79 7.30
CA PRO A 43 13.10 13.66 8.00
C PRO A 43 14.58 13.31 7.73
N SER A 44 14.84 12.06 7.35
CA SER A 44 16.19 11.54 7.07
C SER A 44 16.56 11.56 5.58
N GLY A 45 15.77 12.26 4.76
CA GLY A 45 15.87 12.17 3.31
C GLY A 45 15.19 10.92 2.75
N SER A 46 15.04 10.84 1.44
CA SER A 46 14.34 9.72 0.83
C SER A 46 15.08 8.40 1.00
N PHE A 47 14.35 7.36 1.39
CA PHE A 47 14.86 6.00 1.42
C PHE A 47 15.36 5.52 0.05
N LEU A 48 14.68 5.93 -1.03
CA LEU A 48 15.04 5.53 -2.38
C LEU A 48 16.42 6.06 -2.80
N TRP A 49 16.83 7.23 -2.34
CA TRP A 49 18.15 7.79 -2.64
C TRP A 49 19.30 6.93 -2.15
N GLU A 50 19.10 6.21 -1.04
CA GLU A 50 20.12 5.33 -0.45
C GLU A 50 20.32 4.04 -1.26
N ILE A 51 19.30 3.61 -2.02
CA ILE A 51 19.33 2.32 -2.72
C ILE A 51 19.22 2.43 -4.25
N LYS A 52 19.03 3.61 -4.81
CA LYS A 52 18.74 3.81 -6.24
C LYS A 52 19.78 3.21 -7.20
N ASP A 53 21.04 3.19 -6.81
CA ASP A 53 22.11 2.65 -7.64
C ASP A 53 22.09 1.11 -7.72
N GLU A 54 21.35 0.46 -6.84
CA GLU A 54 21.11 -0.98 -6.80
C GLU A 54 19.87 -1.41 -7.61
N LEU A 55 19.11 -0.45 -8.14
CA LEU A 55 17.86 -0.71 -8.85
C LEU A 55 18.06 -0.71 -10.37
N PRO A 56 17.29 -1.53 -11.12
CA PRO A 56 17.29 -1.49 -12.57
C PRO A 56 16.80 -0.14 -13.10
N LYS A 57 17.58 0.49 -13.98
CA LYS A 57 17.21 1.76 -14.63
C LYS A 57 16.30 1.49 -15.83
N THR A 58 15.02 1.30 -15.58
CA THR A 58 14.02 0.91 -16.60
C THR A 58 13.12 2.06 -17.02
N GLY A 59 13.12 3.17 -16.29
CA GLY A 59 12.16 4.26 -16.46
C GLY A 59 10.76 3.98 -15.88
N LYS A 60 10.56 2.82 -15.24
CA LYS A 60 9.27 2.42 -14.68
C LYS A 60 9.00 2.99 -13.28
N LEU A 61 10.05 3.22 -12.49
CA LEU A 61 9.94 3.73 -11.13
C LEU A 61 9.96 5.26 -11.14
N LYS A 62 8.88 5.85 -10.65
CA LYS A 62 8.69 7.29 -10.50
C LYS A 62 8.63 7.63 -9.02
N HIS A 63 9.43 8.59 -8.61
CA HIS A 63 9.60 8.99 -7.22
C HIS A 63 9.05 10.40 -6.99
N ILE A 64 8.04 10.52 -6.15
CA ILE A 64 7.46 11.78 -5.70
C ILE A 64 7.86 12.02 -4.24
N ILE A 65 8.36 13.21 -3.97
CA ILE A 65 8.73 13.63 -2.62
C ILE A 65 7.71 14.67 -2.13
N ILE A 66 7.05 14.37 -1.03
CA ILE A 66 6.17 15.31 -0.33
C ILE A 66 6.95 15.93 0.83
N PRO A 67 7.36 17.19 0.71
CA PRO A 67 8.19 17.83 1.74
C PRO A 67 7.38 18.16 3.00
N PRO A 68 8.07 18.39 4.14
CA PRO A 68 7.43 18.72 5.42
C PRO A 68 6.45 19.89 5.35
N SER A 69 6.73 20.90 4.54
CA SER A 69 5.85 22.07 4.38
C SER A 69 4.48 21.72 3.80
N ILE A 70 4.46 20.84 2.80
CA ILE A 70 3.20 20.36 2.18
C ILE A 70 2.50 19.39 3.14
N ALA A 71 3.25 18.45 3.74
CA ALA A 71 2.68 17.50 4.69
C ALA A 71 2.01 18.22 5.88
N THR A 72 2.61 19.29 6.39
CA THR A 72 2.05 20.09 7.48
C THR A 72 0.70 20.69 7.11
N VAL A 73 0.57 21.24 5.91
CA VAL A 73 -0.70 21.81 5.42
C VAL A 73 -1.77 20.74 5.26
N LEU A 74 -1.43 19.63 4.58
CA LEU A 74 -2.37 18.54 4.29
C LEU A 74 -2.85 17.79 5.55
N THR A 75 -2.10 17.85 6.62
CA THR A 75 -2.43 17.22 7.90
C THR A 75 -2.94 18.18 8.97
N HIS A 76 -3.29 19.41 8.57
CA HIS A 76 -3.75 20.45 9.50
C HIS A 76 -2.82 20.65 10.70
N ASN A 77 -1.51 20.51 10.49
CA ASN A 77 -0.47 20.59 11.51
C ASN A 77 -0.59 19.52 12.63
N ASP A 78 -1.32 18.42 12.42
CA ASP A 78 -1.36 17.31 13.38
C ASP A 78 -0.06 16.50 13.29
N PRO A 79 0.76 16.42 14.36
CA PRO A 79 2.06 15.75 14.32
C PRO A 79 1.95 14.23 14.09
N ARG A 80 0.84 13.62 14.45
CA ARG A 80 0.62 12.17 14.21
C ARG A 80 0.31 11.91 12.75
N ALA A 81 -0.57 12.72 12.16
CA ALA A 81 -0.89 12.64 10.74
C ALA A 81 0.32 12.95 9.85
N GLN A 82 1.23 13.81 10.30
CA GLN A 82 2.48 14.12 9.62
C GLN A 82 3.43 12.91 9.55
N GLN A 83 3.30 11.93 10.44
CA GLN A 83 4.15 10.73 10.40
C GLN A 83 3.91 9.90 9.15
N CYS A 84 2.64 9.65 8.80
CA CYS A 84 2.28 9.05 7.53
C CYS A 84 0.79 9.30 7.29
N ASN A 85 0.46 10.12 6.30
CA ASN A 85 -0.91 10.20 5.80
C ASN A 85 -1.04 9.28 4.59
N GLU A 86 -1.40 8.04 4.84
CA GLU A 86 -1.50 7.03 3.78
C GLU A 86 -2.58 7.37 2.76
N ALA A 87 -3.71 7.93 3.17
CA ALA A 87 -4.81 8.23 2.27
C ALA A 87 -4.39 9.23 1.19
N VAL A 88 -3.91 10.40 1.58
CA VAL A 88 -3.46 11.44 0.63
C VAL A 88 -2.27 10.95 -0.20
N SER A 89 -1.29 10.32 0.46
CA SER A 89 -0.09 9.83 -0.24
C SER A 89 -0.43 8.81 -1.33
N ARG A 90 -1.30 7.85 -1.04
CA ARG A 90 -1.75 6.84 -2.02
C ARG A 90 -2.53 7.51 -3.15
N ASN A 91 -3.40 8.46 -2.83
CA ASN A 91 -4.19 9.20 -3.80
C ASN A 91 -3.34 10.01 -4.78
N ILE A 92 -2.26 10.61 -4.31
CA ILE A 92 -1.29 11.32 -5.18
C ILE A 92 -0.79 10.40 -6.29
N GLY A 93 -0.44 9.17 -5.94
CA GLY A 93 0.02 8.17 -6.91
C GLY A 93 -1.12 7.62 -7.78
N ILE A 94 -2.28 7.24 -7.19
CA ILE A 94 -3.44 6.70 -7.92
C ILE A 94 -3.86 7.63 -9.04
N ARG A 95 -3.95 8.91 -8.73
CA ARG A 95 -4.41 9.93 -9.68
C ARG A 95 -3.46 10.13 -10.87
N ARG A 96 -2.19 9.79 -10.72
CA ARG A 96 -1.14 10.01 -11.73
C ARG A 96 -0.76 8.78 -12.54
N LEU A 97 -1.22 7.60 -12.12
CA LEU A 97 -1.01 6.38 -12.89
C LEU A 97 -1.88 6.38 -14.15
N SER A 98 -1.26 6.05 -15.28
CA SER A 98 -1.92 5.98 -16.60
C SER A 98 -2.26 4.55 -17.03
N THR A 99 -2.19 3.59 -16.11
CA THR A 99 -2.39 2.16 -16.39
C THR A 99 -3.86 1.73 -16.27
N ASP A 100 -4.21 0.60 -16.92
CA ASP A 100 -5.57 0.06 -16.87
C ASP A 100 -5.98 -0.38 -15.47
N PHE A 101 -5.05 -1.03 -14.75
CA PHE A 101 -5.23 -1.48 -13.38
C PHE A 101 -4.22 -0.82 -12.46
N ILE A 102 -4.65 -0.53 -11.24
CA ILE A 102 -3.83 0.13 -10.23
C ILE A 102 -3.81 -0.73 -8.97
N VAL A 103 -2.61 -0.93 -8.46
CA VAL A 103 -2.34 -1.62 -7.20
C VAL A 103 -1.88 -0.62 -6.15
N SER A 104 -2.50 -0.63 -4.98
CA SER A 104 -2.01 0.02 -3.78
C SER A 104 -1.33 -1.02 -2.90
N THR A 105 -0.05 -0.82 -2.55
CA THR A 105 0.73 -1.80 -1.78
C THR A 105 1.70 -1.13 -0.80
N ASN A 106 2.36 -1.93 0.03
CA ASN A 106 3.32 -1.51 1.05
C ASN A 106 4.77 -1.82 0.65
N LEU A 107 5.73 -1.12 1.29
CA LEU A 107 7.17 -1.25 0.99
C LEU A 107 7.78 -2.61 1.40
N ASP A 108 7.08 -3.40 2.18
CA ASP A 108 7.52 -4.69 2.73
C ASP A 108 6.93 -5.91 1.99
N ILE A 109 6.43 -5.68 0.79
CA ILE A 109 5.85 -6.72 -0.07
C ILE A 109 6.83 -7.16 -1.15
N ILE A 110 6.96 -8.46 -1.36
CA ILE A 110 7.54 -9.03 -2.58
C ILE A 110 6.40 -9.19 -3.59
N ALA A 111 6.48 -8.45 -4.69
CA ALA A 111 5.46 -8.49 -5.73
C ALA A 111 5.37 -9.87 -6.41
N PRO A 112 4.16 -10.30 -6.82
CA PRO A 112 3.95 -11.59 -7.48
C PRO A 112 4.58 -11.60 -8.88
N LYS A 113 4.64 -12.77 -9.50
CA LYS A 113 5.01 -12.88 -10.92
C LYS A 113 3.98 -12.18 -11.81
N ARG A 114 4.44 -11.51 -12.86
CA ARG A 114 3.56 -10.78 -13.80
C ARG A 114 2.48 -11.69 -14.42
N GLU A 115 2.84 -12.91 -14.76
CA GLU A 115 1.92 -13.86 -15.37
C GLU A 115 0.79 -14.28 -14.43
N GLU A 116 1.09 -14.38 -13.13
CA GLU A 116 0.10 -14.70 -12.10
C GLU A 116 -0.82 -13.50 -11.84
N LEU A 117 -0.26 -12.29 -11.84
CA LEU A 117 -1.05 -11.06 -11.73
C LEU A 117 -1.99 -10.89 -12.93
N ASN A 118 -1.55 -11.22 -14.14
CA ASN A 118 -2.39 -11.17 -15.32
C ASN A 118 -3.58 -12.15 -15.23
N LYS A 119 -3.38 -13.35 -14.68
CA LYS A 119 -4.49 -14.29 -14.42
C LYS A 119 -5.53 -13.70 -13.49
N LEU A 120 -5.10 -13.10 -12.37
CA LEU A 120 -6.01 -12.43 -11.46
C LEU A 120 -6.81 -11.33 -12.18
N ILE A 121 -6.14 -10.51 -12.98
CA ILE A 121 -6.79 -9.42 -13.73
C ILE A 121 -7.81 -9.94 -14.73
N ASP A 122 -7.53 -11.06 -15.38
CA ASP A 122 -8.46 -11.69 -16.33
C ASP A 122 -9.70 -12.25 -15.64
N GLU A 123 -9.56 -12.71 -14.40
CA GLU A 123 -10.65 -13.27 -13.59
C GLU A 123 -11.51 -12.20 -12.87
N MET A 124 -10.89 -11.10 -12.42
CA MET A 124 -11.59 -10.12 -11.58
C MET A 124 -12.55 -9.21 -12.36
N GLY A 125 -12.24 -8.92 -13.63
CA GLY A 125 -13.02 -7.96 -14.42
C GLY A 125 -12.79 -6.48 -14.01
N SER A 126 -13.46 -5.56 -14.72
CA SER A 126 -13.25 -4.11 -14.57
C SER A 126 -14.07 -3.44 -13.47
N GLU A 127 -15.03 -4.15 -12.88
CA GLU A 127 -15.95 -3.61 -11.86
C GLU A 127 -15.71 -4.25 -10.47
N SER A 128 -14.52 -4.81 -10.29
CA SER A 128 -14.14 -5.45 -9.03
C SER A 128 -13.06 -4.64 -8.32
N PHE A 129 -13.15 -4.63 -6.99
CA PHE A 129 -12.12 -4.20 -6.08
C PHE A 129 -11.62 -5.44 -5.31
N VAL A 130 -10.38 -5.80 -5.51
CA VAL A 130 -9.83 -7.07 -5.00
C VAL A 130 -8.71 -6.81 -4.02
N THR A 131 -8.76 -7.48 -2.88
CA THR A 131 -7.64 -7.55 -1.92
C THR A 131 -6.96 -8.91 -2.07
N VAL A 132 -5.64 -8.92 -2.26
CA VAL A 132 -4.87 -10.15 -2.31
C VAL A 132 -4.38 -10.50 -0.91
N SER A 133 -4.67 -11.71 -0.46
CA SER A 133 -4.24 -12.21 0.85
C SER A 133 -2.72 -12.42 0.87
N ARG A 134 -2.06 -11.87 1.88
CA ARG A 134 -0.61 -12.02 2.04
C ARG A 134 -0.25 -13.28 2.82
N ARG A 135 0.96 -13.75 2.58
CA ARG A 135 1.67 -14.79 3.36
C ARG A 135 2.87 -14.14 4.02
N GLU A 136 3.21 -14.56 5.22
CA GLU A 136 4.40 -14.04 5.90
C GLU A 136 5.66 -14.74 5.40
N ALA A 137 6.62 -13.98 4.90
CA ALA A 137 7.94 -14.45 4.53
C ALA A 137 8.88 -14.33 5.74
N PRO A 138 9.36 -15.46 6.31
CA PRO A 138 10.23 -15.44 7.48
C PRO A 138 11.52 -14.66 7.23
N LYS A 139 11.92 -13.87 8.21
CA LYS A 139 13.07 -12.97 8.11
C LYS A 139 14.38 -13.71 7.76
N ASP A 140 14.62 -14.85 8.35
CA ASP A 140 15.81 -15.69 8.11
C ASP A 140 15.87 -16.20 6.67
N ILE A 141 14.72 -16.53 6.06
CA ILE A 141 14.66 -16.93 4.66
C ILE A 141 14.96 -15.73 3.76
N VAL A 142 14.34 -14.57 4.01
CA VAL A 142 14.54 -13.37 3.21
C VAL A 142 16.02 -12.97 3.16
N TYR A 143 16.67 -12.87 4.31
CA TYR A 143 18.10 -12.49 4.37
C TYR A 143 19.05 -13.61 3.97
N GLY A 144 18.62 -14.87 4.05
CA GLY A 144 19.41 -16.01 3.58
C GLY A 144 19.63 -16.02 2.06
N TYR A 145 18.66 -15.54 1.30
CA TYR A 145 18.79 -15.38 -0.15
C TYR A 145 19.48 -14.07 -0.54
N GLY A 146 19.20 -12.99 0.19
CA GLY A 146 19.70 -11.66 -0.10
C GLY A 146 19.13 -11.00 -1.35
N LYS A 147 19.47 -9.73 -1.55
CA LYS A 147 18.92 -8.89 -2.63
C LYS A 147 19.21 -9.41 -4.05
N ASP A 148 20.32 -10.10 -4.25
CA ASP A 148 20.74 -10.53 -5.59
C ASP A 148 20.03 -11.80 -6.06
N LYS A 149 19.47 -12.57 -5.13
CA LYS A 149 18.71 -13.80 -5.39
C LYS A 149 17.22 -13.63 -5.10
N TRP A 150 16.70 -12.43 -5.24
CA TRP A 150 15.30 -12.15 -4.91
C TRP A 150 14.28 -12.93 -5.76
N ARG A 151 14.62 -13.34 -6.98
CA ARG A 151 13.75 -14.19 -7.81
C ARG A 151 13.69 -15.60 -7.29
N GLU A 152 14.84 -16.17 -6.94
CA GLU A 152 14.95 -17.48 -6.31
C GLU A 152 14.24 -17.48 -4.94
N LEU A 153 14.37 -16.39 -4.17
CA LEU A 153 13.63 -16.18 -2.93
C LEU A 153 12.12 -16.27 -3.18
N ARG A 154 11.60 -15.52 -4.16
CA ARG A 154 10.17 -15.55 -4.48
C ARG A 154 9.70 -16.95 -4.87
N ASP A 155 10.47 -17.66 -5.66
CA ASP A 155 10.15 -19.04 -6.08
C ASP A 155 10.19 -20.00 -4.89
N GLU A 156 11.16 -19.89 -4.01
CA GLU A 156 11.25 -20.69 -2.78
C GLU A 156 10.07 -20.44 -1.86
N LEU A 157 9.69 -19.18 -1.64
CA LEU A 157 8.54 -18.82 -0.81
C LEU A 157 7.23 -19.37 -1.41
N CYS A 158 7.08 -19.38 -2.73
CA CYS A 158 5.92 -20.01 -3.38
C CYS A 158 5.84 -21.52 -3.12
N ASN A 159 6.99 -22.19 -3.00
CA ASN A 159 7.05 -23.64 -2.79
C ASN A 159 6.94 -24.04 -1.31
N THR A 160 7.40 -23.19 -0.39
CA THR A 160 7.56 -23.55 1.02
C THR A 160 6.52 -22.94 1.94
N ILE A 161 5.99 -21.76 1.60
CA ILE A 161 4.98 -21.10 2.43
C ILE A 161 3.58 -21.49 1.94
N PRO A 162 2.84 -22.29 2.73
CA PRO A 162 1.54 -22.77 2.31
C PRO A 162 0.54 -21.63 2.15
N GLU A 163 -0.43 -21.85 1.29
CA GLU A 163 -1.58 -20.97 1.17
C GLU A 163 -2.36 -20.97 2.49
N ARG A 164 -2.52 -19.79 3.07
CA ARG A 164 -3.38 -19.65 4.25
C ARG A 164 -4.82 -19.61 3.79
N HIS A 165 -5.56 -20.64 4.04
CA HIS A 165 -7.01 -20.62 3.92
C HIS A 165 -7.58 -19.81 5.10
N PHE A 166 -7.73 -18.51 4.95
CA PHE A 166 -8.69 -17.80 5.76
C PHE A 166 -10.09 -18.29 5.34
N PRO A 167 -10.93 -18.75 6.26
CA PRO A 167 -12.29 -19.16 5.92
C PRO A 167 -13.11 -17.91 5.60
N THR A 168 -12.96 -17.38 4.42
CA THR A 168 -13.84 -16.34 3.90
C THR A 168 -14.79 -16.98 2.91
N LYS A 169 -15.96 -17.35 3.39
CA LYS A 169 -17.13 -17.48 2.52
C LYS A 169 -17.46 -16.08 2.04
N VAL A 170 -17.06 -15.77 0.83
CA VAL A 170 -17.50 -14.57 0.11
C VAL A 170 -18.95 -14.81 -0.29
N THR A 171 -19.89 -14.37 0.55
CA THR A 171 -21.28 -14.23 0.13
C THR A 171 -21.45 -12.82 -0.46
N PRO A 172 -21.99 -12.67 -1.66
CA PRO A 172 -21.94 -11.43 -2.42
C PRO A 172 -22.67 -10.24 -1.82
N ASN A 173 -23.51 -10.36 -0.81
CA ASN A 173 -24.46 -9.28 -0.48
C ASN A 173 -24.59 -8.85 0.98
N ASP A 174 -24.05 -9.56 1.99
CA ASP A 174 -24.37 -9.20 3.38
C ASP A 174 -23.23 -9.31 4.40
N ASP A 175 -22.02 -9.69 3.99
CA ASP A 175 -20.94 -9.92 4.94
C ASP A 175 -19.80 -8.91 4.77
N TYR A 176 -19.85 -7.85 5.59
CA TYR A 176 -18.75 -6.87 5.72
C TYR A 176 -17.43 -7.49 6.25
N SER A 177 -17.36 -8.78 6.46
CA SER A 177 -16.13 -9.48 6.86
C SER A 177 -14.99 -9.31 5.85
N MET A 178 -15.31 -9.08 4.57
CA MET A 178 -14.34 -8.78 3.53
C MET A 178 -13.69 -7.40 3.68
N ILE A 179 -14.38 -6.47 4.32
CA ILE A 179 -13.90 -5.11 4.57
C ILE A 179 -12.74 -5.09 5.59
N ASN A 180 -12.54 -6.15 6.35
CA ASN A 180 -11.45 -6.28 7.33
C ASN A 180 -10.21 -7.00 6.77
N CYS A 181 -10.11 -7.17 5.46
CA CYS A 181 -8.91 -7.73 4.85
C CYS A 181 -7.76 -6.72 4.85
N CYS A 182 -6.55 -7.24 5.05
CA CYS A 182 -5.34 -6.44 5.08
C CYS A 182 -5.11 -5.67 3.77
N GLY A 183 -4.80 -4.38 3.87
CA GLY A 183 -4.62 -3.47 2.74
C GLY A 183 -3.28 -3.57 2.01
N ASP A 184 -2.46 -4.58 2.30
CA ASP A 184 -1.10 -4.67 1.75
C ASP A 184 -1.03 -4.80 0.22
N PHE A 185 -2.12 -5.24 -0.41
CA PHE A 185 -2.20 -5.33 -1.86
C PHE A 185 -3.67 -5.26 -2.30
N GLN A 186 -4.09 -4.08 -2.67
CA GLN A 186 -5.44 -3.79 -3.16
C GLN A 186 -5.37 -3.41 -4.62
N ILE A 187 -6.12 -4.13 -5.48
CA ILE A 187 -6.13 -3.92 -6.93
C ILE A 187 -7.53 -3.66 -7.44
N ALA A 188 -7.66 -2.68 -8.32
CA ALA A 188 -8.87 -2.41 -9.08
C ALA A 188 -8.52 -1.80 -10.44
N HIS A 189 -9.47 -1.81 -11.35
CA HIS A 189 -9.36 -1.06 -12.59
C HIS A 189 -9.28 0.45 -12.26
N SER A 190 -8.49 1.23 -13.01
CA SER A 190 -8.32 2.67 -12.80
C SER A 190 -9.65 3.42 -12.71
N LYS A 191 -10.65 3.03 -13.51
CA LYS A 191 -12.01 3.59 -13.45
C LYS A 191 -12.67 3.45 -12.06
N VAL A 192 -12.46 2.33 -11.37
CA VAL A 192 -12.99 2.11 -10.03
C VAL A 192 -12.34 3.08 -9.05
N TRP A 193 -11.00 3.16 -9.07
CA TRP A 193 -10.25 4.09 -8.23
C TRP A 193 -10.67 5.54 -8.44
N HIS A 194 -10.83 5.96 -9.70
CA HIS A 194 -11.26 7.32 -10.02
C HIS A 194 -12.73 7.57 -9.64
N TRP A 195 -13.60 6.58 -9.80
CA TRP A 195 -15.02 6.70 -9.42
C TRP A 195 -15.18 6.94 -7.93
N ILE A 196 -14.49 6.14 -7.10
CA ILE A 196 -14.54 6.30 -5.64
C ILE A 196 -13.63 7.42 -5.13
N ARG A 197 -12.90 8.12 -6.00
CA ARG A 197 -11.91 9.15 -5.66
C ARG A 197 -10.87 8.65 -4.65
N GLY A 198 -10.36 7.43 -4.84
CA GLY A 198 -9.31 6.83 -4.03
C GLY A 198 -9.69 6.63 -2.56
N PHE A 199 -8.68 6.71 -1.71
CA PHE A 199 -8.79 6.66 -0.26
C PHE A 199 -9.44 7.94 0.29
N GLU A 200 -10.09 7.86 1.45
CA GLU A 200 -10.72 9.02 2.10
C GLU A 200 -9.67 9.94 2.75
N GLU A 201 -9.48 11.14 2.20
CA GLU A 201 -8.40 12.06 2.62
C GLU A 201 -8.66 12.73 3.96
N SER A 202 -9.92 12.78 4.41
CA SER A 202 -10.27 13.22 5.75
C SER A 202 -9.81 12.25 6.85
N MET A 203 -9.43 11.02 6.48
CA MET A 203 -8.78 10.05 7.37
C MET A 203 -7.33 10.41 7.56
N LEU A 204 -7.04 11.26 8.54
CA LEU A 204 -5.69 11.76 8.80
C LEU A 204 -4.72 10.70 9.33
N TYR A 205 -5.22 9.61 9.90
CA TYR A 205 -4.41 8.54 10.51
C TYR A 205 -4.38 7.28 9.65
N GLN A 206 -3.31 6.51 9.79
CA GLN A 206 -3.06 5.28 9.04
C GLN A 206 -4.12 4.19 9.22
N CYS A 207 -4.78 4.17 10.39
CA CYS A 207 -5.65 3.06 10.76
C CYS A 207 -6.90 3.01 9.88
N PHE A 208 -7.20 1.81 9.36
CA PHE A 208 -8.43 1.48 8.63
C PHE A 208 -8.67 2.23 7.31
N CYS A 209 -7.68 2.94 6.75
CA CYS A 209 -7.84 3.55 5.43
C CYS A 209 -8.08 2.50 4.34
N ASP A 210 -7.43 1.35 4.46
CA ASP A 210 -7.61 0.16 3.61
C ASP A 210 -9.01 -0.46 3.74
N THR A 211 -9.54 -0.52 4.96
CA THR A 211 -10.91 -0.97 5.23
C THR A 211 -11.94 0.02 4.71
N ASN A 212 -11.70 1.31 4.91
CA ASN A 212 -12.60 2.36 4.44
C ASN A 212 -12.71 2.38 2.91
N VAL A 213 -11.60 2.27 2.18
CA VAL A 213 -11.64 2.28 0.71
C VAL A 213 -12.40 1.08 0.14
N GLN A 214 -12.32 -0.09 0.77
CA GLN A 214 -13.14 -1.25 0.41
C GLN A 214 -14.63 -0.96 0.64
N LYS A 215 -14.97 -0.32 1.76
CA LYS A 215 -16.34 0.12 2.04
C LYS A 215 -16.84 1.12 0.99
N LYS A 216 -16.02 2.11 0.62
CA LYS A 216 -16.36 3.06 -0.46
C LYS A 216 -16.65 2.32 -1.77
N ALA A 217 -15.85 1.33 -2.14
CA ALA A 217 -16.07 0.52 -3.33
C ALA A 217 -17.40 -0.25 -3.24
N ALA A 218 -17.69 -0.90 -2.11
CA ALA A 218 -18.94 -1.65 -1.89
C ALA A 218 -20.19 -0.77 -1.98
N ILE A 219 -20.18 0.40 -1.34
CA ILE A 219 -21.31 1.34 -1.35
C ILE A 219 -21.58 1.84 -2.77
N ASN A 220 -20.52 2.01 -3.58
CA ASN A 220 -20.65 2.37 -4.98
C ASN A 220 -20.97 1.18 -5.90
N SER A 221 -21.41 0.07 -5.33
CA SER A 221 -21.87 -1.13 -6.05
C SER A 221 -20.76 -1.88 -6.82
N PHE A 222 -19.49 -1.65 -6.49
CA PHE A 222 -18.40 -2.45 -7.01
C PHE A 222 -18.31 -3.77 -6.26
N ARG A 223 -17.97 -4.84 -6.99
CA ARG A 223 -17.80 -6.16 -6.42
C ARG A 223 -16.52 -6.21 -5.57
N LEU A 224 -16.66 -6.54 -4.29
CA LEU A 224 -15.50 -6.86 -3.45
C LEU A 224 -15.12 -8.34 -3.61
N ALA A 225 -13.82 -8.61 -3.61
CA ALA A 225 -13.30 -9.98 -3.58
C ALA A 225 -11.98 -10.06 -2.80
N VAL A 226 -11.72 -11.21 -2.21
CA VAL A 226 -10.42 -11.59 -1.65
C VAL A 226 -9.82 -12.67 -2.53
N ALA A 227 -8.62 -12.43 -3.03
CA ALA A 227 -7.87 -13.39 -3.80
C ALA A 227 -6.74 -14.00 -2.96
N TYR A 228 -6.52 -15.29 -3.10
CA TYR A 228 -5.41 -16.03 -2.48
C TYR A 228 -4.25 -16.25 -3.45
N GLN A 229 -4.52 -16.01 -4.71
CA GLN A 229 -3.54 -15.98 -5.80
C GLN A 229 -3.65 -14.61 -6.52
N PRO A 230 -2.54 -14.10 -7.01
CA PRO A 230 -1.18 -14.64 -6.95
C PRO A 230 -0.62 -14.70 -5.51
N ALA A 231 0.39 -15.53 -5.31
CA ALA A 231 1.09 -15.58 -4.02
C ALA A 231 1.78 -14.24 -3.73
N LEU A 232 1.43 -13.65 -2.61
CA LEU A 232 1.93 -12.37 -2.14
C LEU A 232 2.68 -12.56 -0.82
N PHE A 233 3.89 -12.06 -0.70
CA PHE A 233 4.71 -12.24 0.48
C PHE A 233 5.01 -10.92 1.16
N HIS A 234 4.65 -10.84 2.43
CA HIS A 234 5.03 -9.77 3.33
C HIS A 234 6.32 -10.17 4.05
N MET A 235 7.37 -9.39 3.88
CA MET A 235 8.65 -9.62 4.53
C MET A 235 8.57 -9.25 6.01
N GLU A 236 8.73 -10.24 6.88
CA GLU A 236 8.59 -10.09 8.32
C GLU A 236 9.50 -8.98 8.87
N HIS A 237 8.92 -8.11 9.67
CA HIS A 237 9.63 -7.04 10.38
C HIS A 237 9.00 -6.78 11.75
N GLY A 238 9.72 -6.04 12.61
CA GLY A 238 9.17 -5.56 13.88
C GLY A 238 8.07 -4.51 13.67
N ALA A 239 7.12 -4.47 14.57
CA ALA A 239 6.11 -3.41 14.60
C ALA A 239 6.64 -2.15 15.29
N TYR A 240 5.97 -1.03 15.05
CA TYR A 240 6.16 0.20 15.81
C TYR A 240 4.80 0.89 15.99
N TYR A 241 4.72 1.73 17.00
CA TYR A 241 3.56 2.58 17.25
C TYR A 241 4.00 4.05 17.32
N VAL A 242 3.05 4.94 17.09
CA VAL A 242 3.27 6.39 17.15
C VAL A 242 2.63 6.93 18.43
N LYS A 243 3.40 7.66 19.24
CA LYS A 243 2.91 8.34 20.44
C LYS A 243 2.10 9.59 20.07
N GLU A 244 1.38 10.17 21.06
CA GLU A 244 0.60 11.41 20.88
C GLU A 244 1.44 12.60 20.38
N ASP A 245 2.73 12.65 20.73
CA ASP A 245 3.68 13.66 20.28
C ASP A 245 4.27 13.40 18.88
N GLY A 246 3.81 12.34 18.18
CA GLY A 246 4.32 11.93 16.88
C GLY A 246 5.59 11.09 16.93
N THR A 247 6.12 10.76 18.10
CA THR A 247 7.33 9.92 18.22
C THR A 247 7.04 8.48 17.87
N ARG A 248 7.80 7.89 16.92
CA ARG A 248 7.76 6.45 16.64
C ARG A 248 8.56 5.66 17.64
N VAL A 249 7.97 4.60 18.16
CA VAL A 249 8.59 3.66 19.11
C VAL A 249 8.52 2.25 18.54
N SER A 250 9.68 1.61 18.44
CA SER A 250 9.75 0.21 18.01
C SER A 250 9.08 -0.71 19.02
N ASP A 251 8.21 -1.60 18.56
CA ASP A 251 7.64 -2.68 19.36
C ASP A 251 8.11 -4.04 18.80
N PRO A 252 9.19 -4.59 19.34
CA PRO A 252 9.73 -5.87 18.87
C PRO A 252 8.78 -7.05 19.14
N THR A 253 7.73 -6.85 19.96
CA THR A 253 6.79 -7.91 20.32
C THR A 253 5.57 -7.98 19.41
N ASN A 254 5.43 -7.04 18.48
CA ASN A 254 4.28 -6.89 17.58
C ASN A 254 2.91 -6.88 18.30
N LYS A 255 2.90 -6.46 19.58
CA LYS A 255 1.67 -6.48 20.41
C LYS A 255 1.04 -5.12 20.62
N GLY A 256 1.64 -4.04 20.07
CA GLY A 256 1.37 -2.72 20.57
C GLY A 256 0.97 -1.64 19.61
N ALA A 257 0.85 -1.91 18.31
CA ALA A 257 0.55 -0.88 17.32
C ALA A 257 -0.68 0.01 17.69
N PHE A 258 -1.55 -0.48 18.57
CA PHE A 258 -2.78 0.21 18.95
C PHE A 258 -2.97 0.45 20.46
N LYS A 259 -2.08 -0.02 21.32
CA LYS A 259 -2.29 0.07 22.78
C LYS A 259 -2.14 1.47 23.39
N GLY A 260 -1.45 2.37 22.70
CA GLY A 260 -1.33 3.79 23.12
C GLY A 260 -2.35 4.74 22.50
N GLU A 261 -3.14 4.27 21.52
CA GLU A 261 -3.94 5.14 20.66
C GLU A 261 -5.42 4.74 20.61
N ALA A 262 -6.02 4.37 21.73
CA ALA A 262 -7.44 4.04 21.79
C ALA A 262 -8.33 5.14 21.16
N LYS A 263 -7.92 6.41 21.26
CA LYS A 263 -8.64 7.52 20.64
C LYS A 263 -8.45 7.52 19.11
N ALA A 264 -7.23 7.41 18.59
CA ALA A 264 -6.98 7.37 17.14
C ALA A 264 -7.62 6.14 16.50
N TYR A 265 -7.58 4.99 17.18
CA TYR A 265 -8.30 3.78 16.77
C TYR A 265 -9.81 4.01 16.72
N ASN A 266 -10.41 4.57 17.79
CA ASN A 266 -11.84 4.85 17.84
C ASN A 266 -12.25 5.91 16.82
N ASP A 267 -11.42 6.93 16.59
CA ASP A 267 -11.69 7.96 15.60
C ASP A 267 -11.64 7.35 14.18
N ALA A 268 -10.64 6.54 13.87
CA ALA A 268 -10.53 5.84 12.59
C ALA A 268 -11.69 4.87 12.37
N TRP A 269 -12.11 4.12 13.40
CA TRP A 269 -13.25 3.22 13.33
C TRP A 269 -14.57 3.96 13.08
N LYS A 270 -14.75 5.14 13.65
CA LYS A 270 -15.90 6.01 13.33
C LYS A 270 -15.95 6.36 11.86
N TYR A 271 -14.84 6.67 11.23
CA TYR A 271 -14.81 6.91 9.79
C TYR A 271 -15.30 5.71 9.00
N VAL A 272 -14.90 4.49 9.36
CA VAL A 272 -15.41 3.28 8.71
C VAL A 272 -16.92 3.09 8.90
N GLU A 273 -17.47 3.41 10.09
CA GLU A 273 -18.88 3.24 10.39
C GLU A 273 -19.78 4.30 9.74
N PHE A 274 -19.34 5.56 9.72
CA PHE A 274 -20.20 6.69 9.39
C PHE A 274 -20.04 7.24 7.97
N PHE A 275 -18.90 7.02 7.31
CA PHE A 275 -18.74 7.48 5.93
C PHE A 275 -19.43 6.54 4.96
N ASN A 276 -20.54 6.99 4.42
CA ASN A 276 -21.34 6.26 3.43
C ASN A 276 -21.07 6.72 1.99
N GLU A 277 -20.37 7.84 1.82
CA GLU A 277 -20.05 8.45 0.53
C GLU A 277 -18.60 8.89 0.52
N THR A 278 -18.05 9.23 -0.64
CA THR A 278 -16.74 9.85 -0.70
C THR A 278 -16.86 11.34 -0.36
N ASP A 279 -16.10 11.79 0.62
CA ASP A 279 -15.97 13.21 0.96
C ASP A 279 -14.86 13.90 0.15
N ASN A 280 -14.05 13.14 -0.58
CA ASN A 280 -13.02 13.70 -1.43
C ASN A 280 -13.64 14.55 -2.54
N ASP A 281 -13.17 15.77 -2.71
CA ASP A 281 -13.57 16.67 -3.78
C ASP A 281 -12.91 16.32 -5.13
N GLU A 282 -13.04 17.19 -6.11
CA GLU A 282 -12.45 16.98 -7.43
C GLU A 282 -10.93 17.14 -7.44
N ASP A 283 -10.34 17.76 -6.41
CA ASP A 283 -8.90 17.96 -6.27
C ASP A 283 -8.19 16.84 -5.50
N TRP A 284 -8.89 15.75 -5.16
CA TRP A 284 -8.31 14.61 -4.46
C TRP A 284 -6.95 14.17 -5.05
N GLY A 285 -6.03 13.75 -4.23
CA GLY A 285 -4.67 13.40 -4.66
C GLY A 285 -3.88 14.58 -5.23
N LEU A 286 -4.21 15.81 -4.82
CA LEU A 286 -3.60 17.03 -5.34
C LEU A 286 -3.71 17.12 -6.86
N GLY A 287 -4.92 16.89 -7.39
CA GLY A 287 -5.15 16.78 -8.82
C GLY A 287 -4.89 18.03 -9.63
N SER A 288 -5.13 19.23 -9.05
CA SER A 288 -4.83 20.52 -9.66
C SER A 288 -3.37 20.96 -9.48
N THR A 289 -2.59 20.23 -8.66
CA THR A 289 -1.20 20.56 -8.36
C THR A 289 -0.27 19.82 -9.31
N GLU A 290 0.58 20.53 -10.03
CA GLU A 290 1.68 19.93 -10.76
C GLU A 290 2.73 19.44 -9.76
N ILE A 291 3.01 18.14 -9.77
CA ILE A 291 3.99 17.52 -8.90
C ILE A 291 5.11 16.95 -9.74
N GLU A 292 6.32 17.43 -9.49
CA GLU A 292 7.53 16.90 -10.12
C GLU A 292 7.87 15.51 -9.55
N TYR A 293 8.44 14.64 -10.38
CA TYR A 293 8.94 13.34 -9.97
C TYR A 293 10.25 12.98 -10.66
N GLU A 294 11.09 12.24 -9.94
CA GLU A 294 12.30 11.65 -10.48
C GLU A 294 11.95 10.31 -11.16
N ILE A 295 12.70 9.94 -12.22
CA ILE A 295 12.49 8.68 -12.98
C ILE A 295 13.73 7.81 -12.85
N TYR A 296 13.55 6.54 -12.51
CA TYR A 296 14.60 5.55 -12.34
C TYR A 296 14.41 4.32 -13.25
#